data_9221b99f90fc35c6bd0ee79e8a6ce2ec
#
_entry.id   9221b99f90fc35c6bd0ee79e8a6ce2ec
#
_cell.length_a   1.000
_cell.length_b   1.000
_cell.length_c   1.000
_cell.angle_alpha   90.00
_cell.angle_beta   90.00
_cell.angle_gamma   90.00
#
_symmetry.space_group_name_H-M   'P 1'
#
loop_
_entity.id
_entity.type
_entity.pdbx_description
1 polymer ?
#
loop_
_entity_poly.entity_id
_entity_poly.type
_entity_poly.pdbx_seq_one_letter_code
_entity_poly.pdbx_strand_id
1 'polypeptide(L)'
;ELSLRYAFPKLYALEQAHGGLIRGAAAKMLASRKSEMPKVDKRIISFQDGLAELPSLLAAALGDAVQTSVSIESIEKAHEAWKIRWNGEEHSYDQVVLTTPAHALSKLPLEGPLRKALAFLEAVDYPPVSVLSLAFKRSEVIHPLDGFGVLVPECERRSVLGTLFPTSLFSGRAPEGEVLMTVFIGGERQPHLATPDTAALLKTVLPELKSSLGVSGEPTFVHHKHWSRAIPQYKL
;
A
#
# COMPACT_ATOMS: atom_id res chain seq x y z
N GLU A 1 4.36 -6.11 17.90
CA GLU A 1 3.82 -7.37 17.33
C GLU A 1 2.51 -7.09 16.61
N LEU A 2 2.28 -7.74 15.44
CA LEU A 2 1.03 -7.63 14.71
C LEU A 2 0.01 -8.62 15.26
N SER A 3 -1.24 -8.17 15.39
CA SER A 3 -2.34 -9.05 15.76
C SER A 3 -2.72 -9.96 14.59
N LEU A 4 -2.57 -11.27 14.73
CA LEU A 4 -2.99 -12.25 13.72
C LEU A 4 -4.48 -12.10 13.37
N ARG A 5 -5.31 -11.83 14.37
CA ARG A 5 -6.75 -11.64 14.21
C ARG A 5 -7.11 -10.48 13.29
N TYR A 6 -6.40 -9.37 13.40
CA TYR A 6 -6.69 -8.14 12.64
C TYR A 6 -5.88 -8.03 11.36
N ALA A 7 -4.62 -8.47 11.36
CA ALA A 7 -3.78 -8.47 10.17
C ALA A 7 -4.20 -9.54 9.14
N PHE A 8 -4.61 -10.72 9.64
CA PHE A 8 -4.97 -11.87 8.80
C PHE A 8 -6.30 -12.50 9.20
N PRO A 9 -7.43 -11.76 9.21
CA PRO A 9 -8.70 -12.23 9.76
C PRO A 9 -9.21 -13.52 9.10
N LYS A 10 -8.94 -13.72 7.81
CA LYS A 10 -9.33 -14.95 7.08
C LYS A 10 -8.53 -16.17 7.54
N LEU A 11 -7.25 -16.01 7.85
CA LEU A 11 -6.42 -17.09 8.38
C LEU A 11 -6.80 -17.42 9.82
N TYR A 12 -7.01 -16.40 10.63
CA TYR A 12 -7.49 -16.54 12.00
C TYR A 12 -8.84 -17.28 12.06
N ALA A 13 -9.82 -16.85 11.25
CA ALA A 13 -11.13 -17.51 11.19
C ALA A 13 -11.03 -18.97 10.73
N LEU A 14 -10.12 -19.26 9.79
CA LEU A 14 -9.88 -20.62 9.29
C LEU A 14 -9.32 -21.52 10.39
N GLU A 15 -8.39 -21.02 11.17
CA GLU A 15 -7.81 -21.74 12.32
C GLU A 15 -8.85 -21.98 13.40
N GLN A 16 -9.65 -20.97 13.76
CA GLN A 16 -10.72 -21.11 14.77
C GLN A 16 -11.78 -22.12 14.35
N ALA A 17 -12.18 -22.13 13.08
CA ALA A 17 -13.23 -23.01 12.57
C ALA A 17 -12.79 -24.48 12.43
N HIS A 18 -11.50 -24.75 12.21
CA HIS A 18 -11.02 -26.10 11.86
C HIS A 18 -9.91 -26.63 12.80
N GLY A 19 -9.51 -25.86 13.80
CA GLY A 19 -8.46 -26.24 14.75
C GLY A 19 -7.05 -26.29 14.13
N GLY A 20 -6.83 -25.62 12.98
CA GLY A 20 -5.53 -25.47 12.34
C GLY A 20 -5.62 -25.06 10.88
N LEU A 21 -4.59 -24.36 10.39
CA LEU A 21 -4.54 -23.80 9.03
C LEU A 21 -4.57 -24.88 7.95
N ILE A 22 -3.85 -26.00 8.14
CA ILE A 22 -3.79 -27.07 7.15
C ILE A 22 -5.16 -27.76 7.02
N ARG A 23 -5.81 -28.08 8.14
CA ARG A 23 -7.15 -28.66 8.16
C ARG A 23 -8.17 -27.72 7.53
N GLY A 24 -8.09 -26.44 7.85
CA GLY A 24 -8.94 -25.41 7.28
C GLY A 24 -8.73 -25.22 5.78
N ALA A 25 -7.49 -25.24 5.30
CA ALA A 25 -7.18 -25.18 3.88
C ALA A 25 -7.74 -26.40 3.11
N ALA A 26 -7.59 -27.60 3.66
CA ALA A 26 -8.14 -28.82 3.09
C ALA A 26 -9.68 -28.79 3.04
N ALA A 27 -10.34 -28.39 4.13
CA ALA A 27 -11.81 -28.25 4.19
C ALA A 27 -12.32 -27.23 3.16
N LYS A 28 -11.66 -26.08 3.03
CA LYS A 28 -11.99 -25.04 2.04
C LYS A 28 -11.77 -25.52 0.61
N MET A 29 -10.73 -26.30 0.35
CA MET A 29 -10.46 -26.88 -0.97
C MET A 29 -11.53 -27.89 -1.37
N LEU A 30 -11.98 -28.73 -0.42
CA LEU A 30 -13.08 -29.68 -0.64
C LEU A 30 -14.42 -28.96 -0.87
N ALA A 31 -14.71 -27.91 -0.08
CA ALA A 31 -15.91 -27.10 -0.25
C ALA A 31 -15.94 -26.36 -1.60
N SER A 32 -14.77 -25.82 -2.04
CA SER A 32 -14.68 -25.11 -3.32
C SER A 32 -14.86 -26.01 -4.54
N ARG A 33 -14.60 -27.30 -4.43
CA ARG A 33 -14.88 -28.28 -5.50
C ARG A 33 -16.38 -28.54 -5.71
N LYS A 34 -17.20 -28.27 -4.69
CA LYS A 34 -18.67 -28.42 -4.74
C LYS A 34 -19.40 -27.12 -5.05
N SER A 35 -18.68 -26.00 -5.15
CA SER A 35 -19.29 -24.70 -5.42
C SER A 35 -19.40 -24.45 -6.91
N GLU A 36 -20.61 -24.13 -7.37
CA GLU A 36 -20.91 -23.69 -8.74
C GLU A 36 -20.55 -22.21 -9.00
N MET A 37 -20.02 -21.51 -7.98
CA MET A 37 -19.64 -20.10 -8.15
C MET A 37 -18.45 -19.99 -9.12
N PRO A 38 -18.47 -18.99 -10.02
CA PRO A 38 -17.35 -18.74 -10.93
C PRO A 38 -16.08 -18.54 -10.12
N LYS A 39 -15.00 -19.25 -10.51
CA LYS A 39 -13.70 -19.07 -9.88
C LYS A 39 -13.25 -17.64 -10.15
N VAL A 40 -13.06 -16.87 -9.08
CA VAL A 40 -12.47 -15.54 -9.18
C VAL A 40 -11.07 -15.69 -9.81
N ASP A 41 -10.83 -14.97 -10.89
CA ASP A 41 -9.49 -14.87 -11.47
C ASP A 41 -8.54 -14.23 -10.45
N LYS A 42 -7.49 -14.97 -10.10
CA LYS A 42 -6.49 -14.55 -9.12
C LYS A 42 -5.27 -13.91 -9.76
N ARG A 43 -5.32 -13.64 -11.06
CA ARG A 43 -4.21 -12.96 -11.73
C ARG A 43 -4.05 -11.55 -11.16
N ILE A 44 -2.80 -11.15 -10.98
CA ILE A 44 -2.47 -9.78 -10.65
C ILE A 44 -2.59 -8.98 -11.95
N ILE A 45 -3.34 -7.90 -11.90
CA ILE A 45 -3.56 -7.00 -13.03
C ILE A 45 -2.99 -5.63 -12.73
N SER A 46 -2.63 -4.91 -13.77
CA SER A 46 -2.25 -3.51 -13.73
C SER A 46 -2.74 -2.82 -15.00
N PHE A 47 -2.59 -1.50 -15.06
CA PHE A 47 -2.92 -0.71 -16.23
C PHE A 47 -1.66 -0.44 -17.06
N GLN A 48 -1.84 -0.19 -18.35
CA GLN A 48 -0.73 0.00 -19.29
C GLN A 48 0.17 1.15 -18.83
N ASP A 49 -0.42 2.29 -18.49
CA ASP A 49 0.29 3.50 -18.06
C ASP A 49 0.46 3.63 -16.54
N GLY A 50 0.24 2.52 -15.82
CA GLY A 50 0.40 2.45 -14.37
C GLY A 50 -0.90 2.65 -13.60
N LEU A 51 -0.82 2.56 -12.26
CA LEU A 51 -2.01 2.57 -11.39
C LEU A 51 -2.74 3.92 -11.36
N ALA A 52 -2.09 5.02 -11.76
CA ALA A 52 -2.71 6.33 -11.84
C ALA A 52 -3.76 6.43 -12.96
N GLU A 53 -3.73 5.54 -13.94
CA GLU A 53 -4.70 5.48 -15.05
C GLU A 53 -6.14 5.30 -14.52
N LEU A 54 -6.34 4.39 -13.55
CA LEU A 54 -7.67 4.14 -12.99
C LEU A 54 -8.30 5.39 -12.35
N PRO A 55 -7.69 6.08 -11.38
CA PRO A 55 -8.28 7.29 -10.81
C PRO A 55 -8.45 8.41 -11.86
N SER A 56 -7.57 8.50 -12.83
CA SER A 56 -7.70 9.49 -13.92
C SER A 56 -8.91 9.22 -14.81
N LEU A 57 -9.13 7.97 -15.20
CA LEU A 57 -10.30 7.57 -15.99
C LEU A 57 -11.61 7.74 -15.21
N LEU A 58 -11.62 7.40 -13.91
CA LEU A 58 -12.79 7.61 -13.07
C LEU A 58 -13.10 9.10 -12.90
N ALA A 59 -12.08 9.93 -12.67
CA ALA A 59 -12.27 11.37 -12.59
C ALA A 59 -12.81 11.96 -13.91
N ALA A 60 -12.28 11.53 -15.04
CA ALA A 60 -12.78 11.95 -16.34
C ALA A 60 -14.24 11.54 -16.60
N ALA A 61 -14.62 10.33 -16.18
CA ALA A 61 -15.99 9.83 -16.32
C ALA A 61 -17.00 10.55 -15.40
N LEU A 62 -16.55 11.02 -14.24
CA LEU A 62 -17.36 11.75 -13.27
C LEU A 62 -17.43 13.26 -13.57
N GLY A 63 -16.50 13.79 -14.32
CA GLY A 63 -16.47 15.20 -14.74
C GLY A 63 -16.59 16.16 -13.56
N ASP A 64 -17.53 17.10 -13.65
CA ASP A 64 -17.75 18.17 -12.65
C ASP A 64 -18.18 17.67 -11.27
N ALA A 65 -18.56 16.40 -11.15
CA ALA A 65 -18.83 15.80 -9.84
C ALA A 65 -17.56 15.60 -9.00
N VAL A 66 -16.38 15.64 -9.64
CA VAL A 66 -15.08 15.57 -8.93
C VAL A 66 -14.58 16.99 -8.66
N GLN A 67 -14.53 17.36 -7.39
CA GLN A 67 -13.95 18.63 -6.97
C GLN A 67 -12.64 18.37 -6.23
N THR A 68 -11.56 18.99 -6.72
CA THR A 68 -10.22 18.90 -6.13
C THR A 68 -9.82 20.22 -5.50
N SER A 69 -8.79 20.20 -4.65
CA SER A 69 -8.30 21.40 -3.95
C SER A 69 -9.36 22.10 -3.08
N VAL A 70 -10.34 21.33 -2.61
CA VAL A 70 -11.40 21.81 -1.71
C VAL A 70 -10.94 21.62 -0.27
N SER A 71 -11.05 22.69 0.52
CA SER A 71 -10.85 22.64 1.97
C SER A 71 -12.19 22.52 2.67
N ILE A 72 -12.42 21.40 3.33
CA ILE A 72 -13.64 21.18 4.13
C ILE A 72 -13.57 22.01 5.40
N GLU A 73 -14.60 22.81 5.66
CA GLU A 73 -14.72 23.73 6.82
C GLU A 73 -15.48 23.08 7.96
N SER A 74 -16.54 22.31 7.65
CA SER A 74 -17.29 21.53 8.65
C SER A 74 -18.00 20.33 8.02
N ILE A 75 -18.20 19.29 8.82
CA ILE A 75 -19.03 18.12 8.51
C ILE A 75 -19.92 17.86 9.72
N GLU A 76 -21.22 17.96 9.52
CA GLU A 76 -22.22 17.78 10.56
C GLU A 76 -23.36 16.86 10.09
N LYS A 77 -23.88 16.04 11.01
CA LYS A 77 -25.11 15.31 10.77
C LYS A 77 -26.29 16.08 11.37
N ALA A 78 -27.15 16.63 10.52
CA ALA A 78 -28.33 17.38 10.88
C ALA A 78 -29.60 16.61 10.50
N HIS A 79 -30.29 16.01 11.49
CA HIS A 79 -31.48 15.17 11.31
C HIS A 79 -31.20 13.98 10.32
N GLU A 80 -31.85 13.97 9.18
CA GLU A 80 -31.75 12.90 8.17
C GLU A 80 -30.66 13.13 7.14
N ALA A 81 -30.06 14.34 7.09
CA ALA A 81 -29.07 14.73 6.09
C ALA A 81 -27.69 15.03 6.70
N TRP A 82 -26.66 15.01 5.86
CA TRP A 82 -25.32 15.49 6.17
C TRP A 82 -25.12 16.87 5.58
N LYS A 83 -24.63 17.79 6.38
CA LYS A 83 -24.23 19.13 5.96
C LYS A 83 -22.72 19.22 5.91
N ILE A 84 -22.19 19.61 4.76
CA ILE A 84 -20.76 19.79 4.54
C ILE A 84 -20.57 21.22 4.05
N ARG A 85 -19.65 21.95 4.67
CA ARG A 85 -19.30 23.32 4.29
C ARG A 85 -17.90 23.35 3.66
N TRP A 86 -17.81 24.00 2.52
CA TRP A 86 -16.55 24.37 1.87
C TRP A 86 -16.72 25.63 1.02
N ASN A 87 -15.63 26.39 0.87
CA ASN A 87 -15.66 27.67 0.14
C ASN A 87 -16.75 28.65 0.63
N GLY A 88 -17.09 28.57 1.93
CA GLY A 88 -18.13 29.39 2.55
C GLY A 88 -19.57 28.96 2.24
N GLU A 89 -19.80 27.93 1.44
CA GLU A 89 -21.12 27.40 1.07
C GLU A 89 -21.45 26.10 1.82
N GLU A 90 -22.74 25.91 2.15
CA GLU A 90 -23.25 24.69 2.79
C GLU A 90 -23.94 23.80 1.74
N HIS A 91 -23.54 22.53 1.69
CA HIS A 91 -24.10 21.53 0.81
C HIS A 91 -24.69 20.38 1.63
N SER A 92 -25.85 19.87 1.18
CA SER A 92 -26.59 18.80 1.85
C SER A 92 -26.49 17.49 1.09
N TYR A 93 -26.26 16.38 1.82
CA TYR A 93 -26.11 15.03 1.25
C TYR A 93 -26.87 14.02 2.10
N ASP A 94 -27.43 13.00 1.46
CA ASP A 94 -28.08 11.87 2.15
C ASP A 94 -27.06 10.97 2.84
N GLN A 95 -25.88 10.81 2.24
CA GLN A 95 -24.81 9.96 2.74
C GLN A 95 -23.44 10.56 2.48
N VAL A 96 -22.50 10.32 3.41
CA VAL A 96 -21.10 10.73 3.28
C VAL A 96 -20.20 9.54 3.55
N VAL A 97 -19.24 9.32 2.66
CA VAL A 97 -18.22 8.28 2.80
C VAL A 97 -16.86 8.95 2.96
N LEU A 98 -16.22 8.73 4.11
CA LEU A 98 -14.88 9.24 4.41
C LEU A 98 -13.83 8.17 4.05
N THR A 99 -12.98 8.44 3.06
CA THR A 99 -11.98 7.50 2.55
C THR A 99 -10.54 7.93 2.81
N THR A 100 -10.35 8.98 3.58
CA THR A 100 -9.01 9.47 3.96
C THR A 100 -8.34 8.55 4.98
N PRO A 101 -6.99 8.54 5.08
CA PRO A 101 -6.28 7.77 6.10
C PRO A 101 -6.73 8.15 7.53
N ALA A 102 -6.64 7.19 8.47
CA ALA A 102 -7.13 7.37 9.86
C ALA A 102 -6.56 8.63 10.53
N HIS A 103 -5.27 8.91 10.35
CA HIS A 103 -4.62 10.11 10.89
C HIS A 103 -5.09 11.43 10.25
N ALA A 104 -5.73 11.37 9.08
CA ALA A 104 -6.35 12.53 8.45
C ALA A 104 -7.82 12.66 8.87
N LEU A 105 -8.52 11.54 9.07
CA LEU A 105 -9.90 11.52 9.57
C LEU A 105 -10.04 12.22 10.92
N SER A 106 -9.10 11.99 11.85
CA SER A 106 -9.12 12.64 13.18
C SER A 106 -8.96 14.16 13.10
N LYS A 107 -8.42 14.67 11.99
CA LYS A 107 -8.19 16.11 11.75
C LYS A 107 -9.30 16.78 10.95
N LEU A 108 -10.24 16.01 10.41
CA LEU A 108 -11.37 16.60 9.71
C LEU A 108 -12.21 17.45 10.68
N PRO A 109 -12.80 18.55 10.21
CA PRO A 109 -13.65 19.43 11.01
C PRO A 109 -15.02 18.80 11.25
N LEU A 110 -15.02 17.68 11.96
CA LEU A 110 -16.21 16.93 12.33
C LEU A 110 -16.87 17.55 13.54
N GLU A 111 -18.18 17.70 13.52
CA GLU A 111 -18.93 18.27 14.63
C GLU A 111 -19.68 17.20 15.44
N GLY A 112 -20.01 17.56 16.69
CA GLY A 112 -20.84 16.76 17.57
C GLY A 112 -20.26 15.40 17.99
N PRO A 113 -21.12 14.37 18.13
CA PRO A 113 -20.73 13.03 18.60
C PRO A 113 -19.74 12.32 17.69
N LEU A 114 -19.74 12.62 16.39
CA LEU A 114 -18.88 11.96 15.39
C LEU A 114 -17.39 12.23 15.67
N ARG A 115 -17.02 13.45 16.07
CA ARG A 115 -15.65 13.79 16.46
C ARG A 115 -15.16 12.92 17.60
N LYS A 116 -16.00 12.69 18.63
CA LYS A 116 -15.66 11.83 19.76
C LYS A 116 -15.55 10.36 19.34
N ALA A 117 -16.47 9.91 18.48
CA ALA A 117 -16.50 8.53 17.99
C ALA A 117 -15.24 8.16 17.18
N LEU A 118 -14.63 9.12 16.48
CA LEU A 118 -13.44 8.89 15.65
C LEU A 118 -12.11 9.26 16.32
N ALA A 119 -12.13 9.75 17.57
CA ALA A 119 -10.91 10.17 18.27
C ALA A 119 -9.87 9.02 18.44
N PHE A 120 -10.32 7.77 18.56
CA PHE A 120 -9.42 6.61 18.66
C PHE A 120 -8.52 6.44 17.42
N LEU A 121 -8.88 7.00 16.27
CA LEU A 121 -8.09 6.92 15.04
C LEU A 121 -6.74 7.65 15.14
N GLU A 122 -6.59 8.58 16.10
CA GLU A 122 -5.29 9.22 16.37
C GLU A 122 -4.24 8.26 16.90
N ALA A 123 -4.67 7.19 17.57
CA ALA A 123 -3.78 6.17 18.11
C ALA A 123 -3.26 5.19 17.05
N VAL A 124 -3.80 5.23 15.82
CA VAL A 124 -3.33 4.36 14.73
C VAL A 124 -1.94 4.80 14.26
N ASP A 125 -0.96 3.94 14.46
CA ASP A 125 0.43 4.19 14.10
C ASP A 125 0.68 3.98 12.61
N TYR A 126 1.43 4.89 11.99
CA TYR A 126 1.80 4.88 10.59
C TYR A 126 3.32 5.11 10.46
N PRO A 127 4.14 4.08 10.55
CA PRO A 127 5.57 4.24 10.41
C PRO A 127 5.95 4.74 9.02
N PRO A 128 7.05 5.50 8.90
CA PRO A 128 7.52 6.01 7.62
C PRO A 128 8.12 4.89 6.77
N VAL A 129 7.96 5.03 5.45
CA VAL A 129 8.59 4.16 4.45
C VAL A 129 9.15 5.02 3.32
N SER A 130 10.37 4.74 2.93
CA SER A 130 10.95 5.22 1.67
C SER A 130 10.87 4.12 0.62
N VAL A 131 10.40 4.49 -0.57
CA VAL A 131 10.27 3.60 -1.73
C VAL A 131 11.17 4.12 -2.83
N LEU A 132 12.12 3.28 -3.26
CA LEU A 132 13.01 3.58 -4.38
C LEU A 132 12.63 2.72 -5.58
N SER A 133 12.34 3.37 -6.71
CA SER A 133 12.25 2.70 -8.00
C SER A 133 13.57 2.89 -8.72
N LEU A 134 14.28 1.78 -8.95
CA LEU A 134 15.63 1.76 -9.52
C LEU A 134 15.64 0.92 -10.78
N ALA A 135 16.06 1.47 -11.91
CA ALA A 135 16.32 0.67 -13.11
C ALA A 135 17.82 0.38 -13.27
N PHE A 136 18.12 -0.79 -13.81
CA PHE A 136 19.48 -1.25 -14.12
C PHE A 136 19.49 -1.91 -15.49
N LYS A 137 20.64 -1.93 -16.15
CA LYS A 137 20.82 -2.80 -17.32
C LYS A 137 20.64 -4.25 -16.90
N ARG A 138 19.88 -5.02 -17.68
CA ARG A 138 19.62 -6.43 -17.36
C ARG A 138 20.93 -7.24 -17.24
N SER A 139 21.94 -6.92 -18.04
CA SER A 139 23.26 -7.54 -18.03
C SER A 139 24.06 -7.31 -16.75
N GLU A 140 23.69 -6.30 -15.95
CA GLU A 140 24.36 -5.95 -14.70
C GLU A 140 23.66 -6.54 -13.47
N VAL A 141 22.67 -7.43 -13.66
CA VAL A 141 21.93 -8.10 -12.60
C VAL A 141 22.06 -9.61 -12.76
N ILE A 142 22.70 -10.29 -11.80
CA ILE A 142 22.92 -11.74 -11.85
C ILE A 142 21.63 -12.51 -11.57
N HIS A 143 20.84 -12.07 -10.59
CA HIS A 143 19.59 -12.72 -10.21
C HIS A 143 18.63 -12.80 -11.41
N PRO A 144 17.95 -13.94 -11.66
CA PRO A 144 17.06 -14.11 -12.83
C PRO A 144 15.85 -13.20 -12.80
N LEU A 145 15.45 -12.68 -11.64
CA LEU A 145 14.25 -11.88 -11.38
C LEU A 145 12.96 -12.60 -11.83
N ASP A 146 12.92 -13.92 -11.74
CA ASP A 146 11.87 -14.81 -12.22
C ASP A 146 10.67 -14.95 -11.28
N GLY A 147 10.56 -14.05 -10.31
CA GLY A 147 9.51 -14.01 -9.28
C GLY A 147 8.82 -12.67 -9.16
N PHE A 148 7.97 -12.58 -8.16
CA PHE A 148 7.26 -11.35 -7.80
C PHE A 148 8.21 -10.33 -7.18
N GLY A 149 9.19 -10.82 -6.42
CA GLY A 149 10.13 -10.05 -5.64
C GLY A 149 10.68 -10.88 -4.50
N VAL A 150 11.45 -10.24 -3.64
CA VAL A 150 12.00 -10.82 -2.42
C VAL A 150 11.53 -10.02 -1.21
N LEU A 151 11.15 -10.72 -0.14
CA LEU A 151 10.94 -10.14 1.19
C LEU A 151 12.14 -10.51 2.07
N VAL A 152 12.59 -9.56 2.86
CA VAL A 152 13.72 -9.76 3.76
C VAL A 152 13.20 -9.96 5.18
N PRO A 153 13.32 -11.16 5.76
CA PRO A 153 12.90 -11.41 7.13
C PRO A 153 13.81 -10.68 8.13
N GLU A 154 13.28 -10.38 9.31
CA GLU A 154 14.00 -9.62 10.33
C GLU A 154 15.31 -10.28 10.79
N CYS A 155 15.33 -11.62 10.82
CA CYS A 155 16.52 -12.39 11.20
C CYS A 155 17.75 -12.13 10.29
N GLU A 156 17.54 -11.69 9.05
CA GLU A 156 18.62 -11.31 8.12
C GLU A 156 19.28 -9.97 8.48
N ARG A 157 18.66 -9.16 9.35
CA ARG A 157 19.18 -7.88 9.84
C ARG A 157 19.61 -6.91 8.75
N ARG A 158 18.91 -6.92 7.62
CA ARG A 158 19.16 -6.02 6.48
C ARG A 158 18.37 -4.73 6.60
N SER A 159 18.85 -3.68 5.93
CA SER A 159 18.16 -2.37 5.88
C SER A 159 16.98 -2.37 4.92
N VAL A 160 17.04 -3.19 3.87
CA VAL A 160 15.95 -3.35 2.90
C VAL A 160 14.88 -4.28 3.45
N LEU A 161 13.63 -3.86 3.40
CA LEU A 161 12.47 -4.68 3.81
C LEU A 161 12.08 -5.70 2.73
N GLY A 162 12.29 -5.35 1.48
CA GLY A 162 12.00 -6.17 0.32
C GLY A 162 12.17 -5.41 -0.98
N THR A 163 12.19 -6.16 -2.06
CA THR A 163 12.35 -5.64 -3.42
C THR A 163 11.37 -6.34 -4.34
N LEU A 164 10.50 -5.58 -5.02
CA LEU A 164 9.62 -6.09 -6.08
C LEU A 164 10.32 -6.01 -7.45
N PHE A 165 9.88 -6.88 -8.37
CA PHE A 165 10.38 -6.95 -9.74
C PHE A 165 9.29 -6.60 -10.75
N PRO A 166 8.93 -5.30 -10.91
CA PRO A 166 7.83 -4.88 -11.77
C PRO A 166 7.95 -5.36 -13.22
N THR A 167 9.16 -5.40 -13.77
CA THR A 167 9.42 -5.86 -15.14
C THR A 167 9.20 -7.35 -15.37
N SER A 168 9.25 -8.17 -14.30
CA SER A 168 8.93 -9.59 -14.34
C SER A 168 7.42 -9.86 -14.25
N LEU A 169 6.67 -8.91 -13.70
CA LEU A 169 5.23 -9.03 -13.51
C LEU A 169 4.43 -8.46 -14.69
N PHE A 170 4.92 -7.36 -15.28
CA PHE A 170 4.21 -6.61 -16.30
C PHE A 170 5.18 -6.15 -17.40
N SER A 171 4.77 -6.30 -18.63
CA SER A 171 5.49 -5.73 -19.77
C SER A 171 5.47 -4.20 -19.75
N GLY A 172 6.44 -3.56 -20.40
CA GLY A 172 6.49 -2.10 -20.56
C GLY A 172 6.83 -1.32 -19.29
N ARG A 173 7.41 -1.96 -18.26
CA ARG A 173 7.80 -1.28 -17.00
C ARG A 173 9.22 -0.73 -16.99
N ALA A 174 10.01 -1.06 -18.00
CA ALA A 174 11.33 -0.48 -18.26
C ALA A 174 11.60 -0.52 -19.77
N PRO A 175 12.54 0.27 -20.31
CA PRO A 175 13.04 0.14 -21.65
C PRO A 175 13.61 -1.26 -21.92
N GLU A 176 13.69 -1.63 -23.20
CA GLU A 176 14.31 -2.91 -23.60
C GLU A 176 15.77 -2.98 -23.11
N GLY A 177 16.14 -4.14 -22.59
CA GLY A 177 17.47 -4.36 -22.00
C GLY A 177 17.64 -3.84 -20.57
N GLU A 178 16.60 -3.23 -19.97
CA GLU A 178 16.61 -2.78 -18.59
C GLU A 178 15.62 -3.56 -17.71
N VAL A 179 15.85 -3.55 -16.42
CA VAL A 179 14.96 -4.09 -15.39
C VAL A 179 14.67 -3.05 -14.33
N LEU A 180 13.42 -3.00 -13.86
CA LEU A 180 12.98 -2.13 -12.80
C LEU A 180 12.82 -2.91 -11.49
N MET A 181 13.36 -2.36 -10.42
CA MET A 181 13.23 -2.84 -9.06
C MET A 181 12.54 -1.77 -8.20
N THR A 182 11.61 -2.19 -7.34
CA THR A 182 11.01 -1.30 -6.33
C THR A 182 11.45 -1.77 -4.96
N VAL A 183 12.26 -0.94 -4.29
CA VAL A 183 12.91 -1.25 -3.01
C VAL A 183 12.24 -0.50 -1.88
N PHE A 184 11.96 -1.19 -0.77
CA PHE A 184 11.30 -0.64 0.41
C PHE A 184 12.25 -0.58 1.60
N ILE A 185 12.30 0.57 2.28
CA ILE A 185 13.15 0.83 3.46
C ILE A 185 12.33 1.52 4.54
N GLY A 186 12.63 1.25 5.81
CA GLY A 186 11.96 1.86 6.94
C GLY A 186 10.90 0.94 7.55
N GLY A 187 9.64 1.42 7.59
CA GLY A 187 8.53 0.69 8.22
C GLY A 187 8.69 0.59 9.73
N GLU A 188 7.85 -0.22 10.35
CA GLU A 188 7.84 -0.42 11.82
C GLU A 188 9.18 -0.91 12.35
N ARG A 189 9.86 -1.75 11.58
CA ARG A 189 11.11 -2.40 11.98
C ARG A 189 12.29 -1.43 12.11
N GLN A 190 12.38 -0.47 11.18
CA GLN A 190 13.52 0.45 11.06
C GLN A 190 13.06 1.85 10.60
N PRO A 191 12.15 2.52 11.33
CA PRO A 191 11.55 3.78 10.89
C PRO A 191 12.61 4.89 10.64
N HIS A 192 13.70 4.85 11.38
CA HIS A 192 14.81 5.80 11.26
C HIS A 192 15.57 5.71 9.92
N LEU A 193 15.46 4.60 9.19
CA LEU A 193 16.06 4.43 7.86
C LEU A 193 15.23 5.06 6.75
N ALA A 194 13.94 5.30 6.97
CA ALA A 194 13.12 6.03 6.02
C ALA A 194 13.46 7.51 6.08
N THR A 195 14.16 8.02 5.09
CA THR A 195 14.59 9.43 5.00
C THR A 195 14.18 10.03 3.66
N PRO A 196 13.95 11.36 3.56
CA PRO A 196 13.78 12.05 2.29
C PRO A 196 15.08 12.20 1.48
N ASP A 197 16.24 11.92 2.08
CA ASP A 197 17.55 12.02 1.40
C ASP A 197 17.80 10.79 0.51
N THR A 198 17.62 10.99 -0.80
CA THR A 198 17.83 9.96 -1.82
C THR A 198 19.27 9.46 -1.86
N ALA A 199 20.26 10.35 -1.70
CA ALA A 199 21.65 9.97 -1.77
C ALA A 199 22.07 9.09 -0.58
N ALA A 200 21.56 9.39 0.61
CA ALA A 200 21.78 8.57 1.80
C ALA A 200 21.14 7.17 1.62
N LEU A 201 19.93 7.10 1.04
CA LEU A 201 19.26 5.83 0.76
C LEU A 201 20.02 4.98 -0.26
N LEU A 202 20.51 5.57 -1.34
CA LEU A 202 21.29 4.84 -2.35
C LEU A 202 22.57 4.26 -1.76
N LYS A 203 23.27 4.98 -0.88
CA LYS A 203 24.45 4.45 -0.17
C LYS A 203 24.14 3.21 0.66
N THR A 204 22.90 3.10 1.20
CA THR A 204 22.45 1.94 1.97
C THR A 204 21.97 0.81 1.07
N VAL A 205 21.20 1.15 0.02
CA VAL A 205 20.48 0.16 -0.81
C VAL A 205 21.40 -0.53 -1.80
N LEU A 206 22.28 0.19 -2.50
CA LEU A 206 23.09 -0.40 -3.57
C LEU A 206 23.98 -1.55 -3.08
N PRO A 207 24.69 -1.46 -1.93
CA PRO A 207 25.43 -2.60 -1.39
C PRO A 207 24.55 -3.80 -1.07
N GLU A 208 23.31 -3.57 -0.60
CA GLU A 208 22.37 -4.65 -0.30
C GLU A 208 21.84 -5.34 -1.57
N LEU A 209 21.51 -4.58 -2.61
CA LEU A 209 21.13 -5.13 -3.91
C LEU A 209 22.28 -5.92 -4.55
N LYS A 210 23.51 -5.41 -4.42
CA LYS A 210 24.70 -6.11 -4.87
C LYS A 210 24.86 -7.47 -4.18
N SER A 211 24.72 -7.51 -2.85
CA SER A 211 24.90 -8.74 -2.07
C SER A 211 23.77 -9.75 -2.24
N SER A 212 22.52 -9.28 -2.45
CA SER A 212 21.34 -10.16 -2.50
C SER A 212 20.92 -10.54 -3.92
N LEU A 213 21.08 -9.65 -4.89
CA LEU A 213 20.61 -9.84 -6.27
C LEU A 213 21.77 -9.79 -7.31
N GLY A 214 23.00 -9.58 -6.85
CA GLY A 214 24.15 -9.50 -7.74
C GLY A 214 24.11 -8.30 -8.70
N VAL A 215 23.58 -7.17 -8.25
CA VAL A 215 23.61 -5.92 -9.01
C VAL A 215 25.02 -5.38 -9.04
N SER A 216 25.59 -5.13 -10.22
CA SER A 216 27.00 -4.68 -10.40
C SER A 216 27.13 -3.26 -10.95
N GLY A 217 26.09 -2.74 -11.60
CA GLY A 217 26.10 -1.40 -12.19
C GLY A 217 25.47 -0.31 -11.31
N GLU A 218 25.59 0.91 -11.78
CA GLU A 218 24.85 2.04 -11.23
C GLU A 218 23.44 2.08 -11.81
N PRO A 219 22.44 2.59 -11.06
CA PRO A 219 21.08 2.68 -11.58
C PRO A 219 21.00 3.67 -12.76
N THR A 220 20.39 3.24 -13.85
CA THR A 220 20.10 4.08 -15.03
C THR A 220 18.93 5.03 -14.78
N PHE A 221 18.07 4.68 -13.82
CA PHE A 221 16.94 5.51 -13.39
C PHE A 221 16.79 5.40 -11.87
N VAL A 222 16.51 6.54 -11.24
CA VAL A 222 16.22 6.65 -9.80
C VAL A 222 14.98 7.49 -9.60
N HIS A 223 13.96 6.91 -8.98
CA HIS A 223 12.83 7.66 -8.45
C HIS A 223 12.64 7.30 -6.98
N HIS A 224 12.49 8.31 -6.13
CA HIS A 224 12.31 8.15 -4.69
C HIS A 224 11.01 8.78 -4.23
N LYS A 225 10.23 8.03 -3.47
CA LYS A 225 9.06 8.52 -2.74
C LYS A 225 9.23 8.23 -1.26
N HIS A 226 9.32 9.31 -0.46
CA HIS A 226 9.26 9.21 0.99
C HIS A 226 7.82 9.38 1.47
N TRP A 227 7.34 8.40 2.25
CA TRP A 227 6.07 8.42 2.93
C TRP A 227 6.32 8.58 4.42
N SER A 228 6.12 9.79 4.96
CA SER A 228 6.29 10.06 6.40
C SER A 228 5.29 9.30 7.27
N ARG A 229 4.16 8.92 6.69
CA ARG A 229 3.12 8.06 7.26
C ARG A 229 2.66 7.09 6.18
N ALA A 230 3.12 5.85 6.23
CA ALA A 230 2.91 4.89 5.15
C ALA A 230 1.70 3.99 5.41
N ILE A 231 1.87 2.89 6.12
CA ILE A 231 0.86 1.85 6.27
C ILE A 231 0.41 1.78 7.73
N PRO A 232 -0.92 1.82 8.00
CA PRO A 232 -1.43 1.67 9.36
C PRO A 232 -1.01 0.32 9.95
N GLN A 233 -0.59 0.31 11.23
CA GLN A 233 -0.17 -0.89 11.91
C GLN A 233 -1.34 -1.53 12.66
N TYR A 234 -1.47 -2.84 12.53
CA TYR A 234 -2.47 -3.66 13.25
C TYR A 234 -1.89 -4.14 14.58
N LYS A 235 -1.63 -3.18 15.48
CA LYS A 235 -1.14 -3.47 16.84
C LYS A 235 -2.28 -3.94 17.75
N LEU A 236 -1.91 -4.63 18.83
CA LEU A 236 -2.83 -5.03 19.89
C LEU A 236 -3.13 -3.84 20.81
#